data_c0758cf6a0f6c6def5f6ea622be65a47
#
_entry.id   c0758cf6a0f6c6def5f6ea622be65a47
#
_cell.length_a   1.000
_cell.length_b   1.000
_cell.length_c   1.000
_cell.angle_alpha   90.00
_cell.angle_beta   90.00
_cell.angle_gamma   90.00
#
_symmetry.space_group_name_H-M   'P 1'
#
loop_
_entity.id
_entity.type
_entity.pdbx_description
1 polymer ?
#
loop_
_entity_poly.entity_id
_entity_poly.type
_entity_poly.pdbx_seq_one_letter_code
_entity_poly.pdbx_strand_id
1 'polypeptide(L)'
;MSVEERLRVPIGSAPAWSTAPGSRRVLVVAHTVTALTRLLDILPLLESDPRVQVVFTRARTSNFREGVTEFLGDIGAVVAPWEQAVEEEFDLALSASYGDDLHRIKAPMVVFSHGAGYNKLAKPETAGAPAAGFPHRDEAVFGLSRQTLLRDGALVPQTLVLSHSEQLDRLNTACPEAVDAALVAGDPTYDRVLAGLPWRERYRDHLETGRRRLVLISSTWGPTSLLGRWPDLPVRLVEELPVDEYRVALALHPNVWHGHGPWQVRAWLADAERAGLRVLPPRQGWQAALVAADHVVGDHGSVTFYGAALGTHTILGAFPHHEMASDSPVAAFGRTAALLRPDAPLLSQIVEDAGKHTAERFAETTRMLTSVPGRSGALLRSAFYRILGLPEPVHEVRVTPPDPPVPHRRGWPDTADCAPLLATAEEEDGGIRVARHPAEPAVTGRLSLRRPHTVTHADEPQTRWRDAADLVVCGPDRGDPWRRIAEALEAHPGARLAAAVDGGDCLVGDRETLRHRLSPEEEARGVDPAVFASAFWRLRRDPRVQAAGAGPAEGLVFTVLVGDRSVRVRVVRESP
;
A
#
# COMPACT_ATOMS: atom_id res chain seq x y z
N MET A 1 26.82 24.98 -9.96
CA MET A 1 26.84 23.80 -9.09
C MET A 1 27.60 24.19 -7.82
N SER A 2 26.95 24.33 -6.67
CA SER A 2 27.63 24.53 -5.40
C SER A 2 28.49 23.29 -5.11
N VAL A 3 29.75 23.50 -4.80
CA VAL A 3 30.63 22.45 -4.28
C VAL A 3 30.00 22.01 -2.95
N GLU A 4 29.53 20.75 -2.85
CA GLU A 4 29.03 20.22 -1.60
C GLU A 4 30.15 20.30 -0.56
N GLU A 5 29.86 20.90 0.59
CA GLU A 5 30.87 21.10 1.65
C GLU A 5 31.27 19.74 2.23
N ARG A 6 32.59 19.50 2.32
CA ARG A 6 33.12 18.24 2.86
C ARG A 6 32.85 18.14 4.36
N LEU A 7 32.46 16.97 4.81
CA LEU A 7 32.36 16.67 6.23
C LEU A 7 33.75 16.74 6.89
N ARG A 8 33.80 17.34 8.08
CA ARG A 8 34.98 17.39 8.93
C ARG A 8 34.90 16.37 10.08
N VAL A 9 33.70 16.07 10.54
CA VAL A 9 33.33 15.14 11.63
C VAL A 9 32.07 14.39 11.20
N PRO A 10 31.90 13.10 11.43
CA PRO A 10 32.81 12.16 12.13
C PRO A 10 33.96 11.64 11.25
N ILE A 11 33.96 11.97 9.96
CA ILE A 11 35.02 11.63 8.98
C ILE A 11 35.66 12.91 8.47
N GLY A 12 36.81 12.80 7.77
CA GLY A 12 37.50 13.94 7.13
C GLY A 12 38.57 14.59 8.01
N SER A 13 38.71 15.93 7.99
CA SER A 13 39.86 16.64 8.56
C SER A 13 39.89 16.75 10.11
N ALA A 14 38.82 16.44 10.79
CA ALA A 14 38.75 16.58 12.26
C ALA A 14 38.01 15.41 12.96
N PRO A 15 38.32 14.13 12.66
CA PRO A 15 37.62 12.99 13.23
C PRO A 15 37.81 12.87 14.74
N ALA A 16 38.91 13.40 15.27
CA ALA A 16 39.19 13.40 16.72
C ALA A 16 38.16 14.22 17.55
N TRP A 17 37.36 15.06 16.90
CA TRP A 17 36.29 15.82 17.56
C TRP A 17 34.98 15.00 17.69
N SER A 18 34.94 13.77 17.16
CA SER A 18 33.83 12.87 17.36
C SER A 18 33.75 12.45 18.84
N THR A 19 32.51 12.36 19.37
CA THR A 19 32.26 11.89 20.73
C THR A 19 32.66 10.41 20.91
N ALA A 20 32.64 9.63 19.83
CA ALA A 20 33.04 8.21 19.80
C ALA A 20 34.26 8.02 18.85
N PRO A 21 35.48 8.52 19.22
CA PRO A 21 36.66 8.36 18.38
C PRO A 21 37.06 6.88 18.32
N GLY A 22 37.50 6.44 17.12
CA GLY A 22 37.92 5.05 16.89
C GLY A 22 36.78 4.06 16.65
N SER A 23 35.55 4.54 16.48
CA SER A 23 34.43 3.70 16.03
C SER A 23 34.67 3.17 14.60
N ARG A 24 34.14 1.98 14.30
CA ARG A 24 34.08 1.42 12.97
C ARG A 24 33.14 2.24 12.10
N ARG A 25 33.59 2.61 10.91
CA ARG A 25 32.84 3.49 10.01
C ARG A 25 32.10 2.66 8.96
N VAL A 26 30.76 2.80 8.95
CA VAL A 26 29.87 2.14 7.98
C VAL A 26 29.34 3.16 7.01
N LEU A 27 29.59 2.96 5.71
CA LEU A 27 29.05 3.79 4.64
C LEU A 27 27.77 3.19 4.09
N VAL A 28 26.69 3.97 4.03
CA VAL A 28 25.43 3.61 3.38
C VAL A 28 25.30 4.37 2.07
N VAL A 29 25.23 3.64 0.95
CA VAL A 29 25.14 4.23 -0.39
C VAL A 29 23.69 4.33 -0.84
N ALA A 30 23.13 5.53 -0.82
CA ALA A 30 21.75 5.81 -1.18
C ALA A 30 21.62 6.12 -2.68
N HIS A 31 21.06 5.18 -3.47
CA HIS A 31 20.84 5.35 -4.92
C HIS A 31 19.45 5.88 -5.24
N THR A 32 18.43 5.25 -4.70
CA THR A 32 17.02 5.61 -4.87
C THR A 32 16.31 5.56 -3.53
N VAL A 33 15.12 6.14 -3.44
CA VAL A 33 14.29 6.05 -2.23
C VAL A 33 14.01 4.60 -1.88
N THR A 34 13.70 3.75 -2.86
CA THR A 34 13.45 2.31 -2.63
C THR A 34 14.69 1.59 -2.10
N ALA A 35 15.87 1.84 -2.69
CA ALA A 35 17.12 1.25 -2.20
C ALA A 35 17.45 1.72 -0.77
N LEU A 36 17.25 3.02 -0.48
CA LEU A 36 17.45 3.57 0.86
C LEU A 36 16.47 2.96 1.88
N THR A 37 15.18 2.84 1.54
CA THR A 37 14.19 2.19 2.42
C THR A 37 14.61 0.76 2.75
N ARG A 38 15.12 0.00 1.76
CA ARG A 38 15.63 -1.36 1.99
C ARG A 38 16.82 -1.38 2.95
N LEU A 39 17.75 -0.42 2.82
CA LEU A 39 18.89 -0.30 3.74
C LEU A 39 18.44 0.12 5.15
N LEU A 40 17.44 0.98 5.26
CA LEU A 40 16.86 1.35 6.56
C LEU A 40 16.17 0.18 7.28
N ASP A 41 15.65 -0.82 6.56
CA ASP A 41 15.15 -2.07 7.16
C ASP A 41 16.28 -2.90 7.82
N ILE A 42 17.55 -2.66 7.43
CA ILE A 42 18.72 -3.44 7.86
C ILE A 42 19.55 -2.70 8.91
N LEU A 43 19.58 -1.36 8.87
CA LEU A 43 20.39 -0.54 9.78
C LEU A 43 20.09 -0.76 11.28
N PRO A 44 18.87 -1.13 11.71
CA PRO A 44 18.62 -1.52 13.10
C PRO A 44 19.51 -2.66 13.63
N LEU A 45 20.13 -3.45 12.75
CA LEU A 45 21.11 -4.48 13.12
C LEU A 45 22.41 -3.91 13.73
N LEU A 46 22.68 -2.61 13.50
CA LEU A 46 23.83 -1.87 14.01
C LEU A 46 23.46 -0.89 15.14
N GLU A 47 22.18 -0.81 15.50
CA GLU A 47 21.70 0.08 16.57
C GLU A 47 22.24 -0.31 17.95
N SER A 48 22.27 0.68 18.85
CA SER A 48 22.72 0.52 20.24
C SER A 48 24.19 0.09 20.41
N ASP A 49 25.00 0.18 19.33
CA ASP A 49 26.43 -0.11 19.41
C ASP A 49 27.27 1.17 19.20
N PRO A 50 27.82 1.78 20.26
CA PRO A 50 28.61 3.00 20.15
C PRO A 50 29.97 2.80 19.44
N ARG A 51 30.34 1.55 19.15
CA ARG A 51 31.56 1.22 18.37
C ARG A 51 31.35 1.38 16.88
N VAL A 52 30.11 1.64 16.41
CA VAL A 52 29.74 1.77 14.99
C VAL A 52 29.28 3.20 14.71
N GLN A 53 29.87 3.82 13.70
CA GLN A 53 29.46 5.13 13.17
C GLN A 53 28.92 4.94 11.75
N VAL A 54 27.65 5.24 11.53
CA VAL A 54 27.04 5.22 10.22
C VAL A 54 27.15 6.59 9.55
N VAL A 55 27.58 6.60 8.28
CA VAL A 55 27.66 7.77 7.40
C VAL A 55 26.96 7.41 6.10
N PHE A 56 26.22 8.33 5.54
CA PHE A 56 25.54 8.14 4.26
C PHE A 56 26.30 8.86 3.13
N THR A 57 26.13 8.36 1.93
CA THR A 57 26.48 9.11 0.71
C THR A 57 25.40 8.93 -0.34
N ARG A 58 25.24 9.91 -1.20
CA ARG A 58 24.28 9.87 -2.28
C ARG A 58 24.97 9.52 -3.59
N ALA A 59 24.47 8.46 -4.24
CA ALA A 59 24.91 8.08 -5.58
C ALA A 59 24.57 9.17 -6.62
N ARG A 60 25.43 9.35 -7.64
CA ARG A 60 25.32 10.46 -8.60
C ARG A 60 24.43 10.18 -9.79
N THR A 61 24.32 8.92 -10.20
CA THR A 61 23.67 8.51 -11.46
C THR A 61 22.15 8.31 -11.34
N SER A 62 21.58 8.43 -10.14
CA SER A 62 20.14 8.30 -9.95
C SER A 62 19.37 9.45 -10.61
N ASN A 63 18.37 9.11 -11.43
CA ASN A 63 17.41 10.08 -12.00
C ASN A 63 16.45 10.67 -10.94
N PHE A 64 16.44 10.13 -9.71
CA PHE A 64 15.52 10.50 -8.62
C PHE A 64 16.26 11.08 -7.41
N ARG A 65 17.26 11.93 -7.67
CA ARG A 65 18.17 12.49 -6.65
C ARG A 65 17.46 13.30 -5.55
N GLU A 66 16.48 14.11 -5.93
CA GLU A 66 15.80 15.04 -5.02
C GLU A 66 15.09 14.28 -3.90
N GLY A 67 14.36 13.22 -4.22
CA GLY A 67 13.66 12.39 -3.24
C GLY A 67 14.62 11.69 -2.24
N VAL A 68 15.82 11.29 -2.68
CA VAL A 68 16.85 10.73 -1.80
C VAL A 68 17.40 11.79 -0.85
N THR A 69 17.68 13.00 -1.37
CA THR A 69 18.21 14.12 -0.57
C THR A 69 17.23 14.54 0.53
N GLU A 70 15.96 14.71 0.17
CA GLU A 70 14.88 15.01 1.12
C GLU A 70 14.76 13.91 2.19
N PHE A 71 14.78 12.63 1.78
CA PHE A 71 14.66 11.52 2.71
C PHE A 71 15.85 11.44 3.70
N LEU A 72 17.08 11.62 3.21
CA LEU A 72 18.27 11.67 4.08
C LEU A 72 18.18 12.83 5.09
N GLY A 73 17.66 13.98 4.66
CA GLY A 73 17.40 15.12 5.56
C GLY A 73 16.37 14.80 6.63
N ASP A 74 15.25 14.18 6.26
CA ASP A 74 14.15 13.83 7.18
C ASP A 74 14.57 12.84 8.27
N ILE A 75 15.47 11.91 7.95
CA ILE A 75 16.02 10.96 8.97
C ILE A 75 17.21 11.52 9.74
N GLY A 76 17.62 12.76 9.48
CA GLY A 76 18.77 13.39 10.15
C GLY A 76 20.10 12.72 9.83
N ALA A 77 20.26 12.17 8.61
CA ALA A 77 21.46 11.46 8.19
C ALA A 77 22.68 12.37 8.07
N VAL A 78 23.85 11.90 8.52
CA VAL A 78 25.14 12.54 8.20
C VAL A 78 25.54 12.10 6.80
N VAL A 79 25.54 13.03 5.84
CA VAL A 79 25.76 12.76 4.41
C VAL A 79 27.12 13.29 3.95
N ALA A 80 28.00 12.38 3.54
CA ALA A 80 29.26 12.74 2.89
C ALA A 80 29.04 12.98 1.39
N PRO A 81 29.62 14.02 0.81
CA PRO A 81 29.72 14.16 -0.64
C PRO A 81 30.33 12.90 -1.28
N TRP A 82 29.87 12.52 -2.47
CA TRP A 82 30.36 11.31 -3.15
C TRP A 82 31.87 11.30 -3.33
N GLU A 83 32.45 12.45 -3.73
CA GLU A 83 33.89 12.56 -3.93
C GLU A 83 34.67 12.35 -2.63
N GLN A 84 34.12 12.78 -1.49
CA GLN A 84 34.72 12.48 -0.20
C GLN A 84 34.57 11.01 0.16
N ALA A 85 33.38 10.44 -0.07
CA ALA A 85 33.09 9.03 0.26
C ALA A 85 34.02 8.05 -0.49
N VAL A 86 34.45 8.36 -1.73
CA VAL A 86 35.38 7.51 -2.48
C VAL A 86 36.86 7.74 -2.11
N GLU A 87 37.19 8.85 -1.46
CA GLU A 87 38.54 9.16 -0.96
C GLU A 87 38.81 8.57 0.42
N GLU A 88 37.80 8.53 1.28
CA GLU A 88 37.88 8.01 2.65
C GLU A 88 37.82 6.46 2.68
N GLU A 89 38.41 5.90 3.75
CA GLU A 89 38.31 4.46 4.02
C GLU A 89 37.18 4.17 4.99
N PHE A 90 36.42 3.10 4.75
CA PHE A 90 35.36 2.63 5.62
C PHE A 90 35.55 1.14 5.97
N ASP A 91 35.09 0.74 7.15
CA ASP A 91 35.19 -0.64 7.61
C ASP A 91 34.12 -1.56 6.98
N LEU A 92 33.03 -0.96 6.48
CA LEU A 92 31.94 -1.63 5.78
C LEU A 92 31.20 -0.64 4.89
N ALA A 93 30.77 -1.07 3.70
CA ALA A 93 29.84 -0.31 2.86
C ALA A 93 28.59 -1.15 2.54
N LEU A 94 27.41 -0.53 2.59
CA LEU A 94 26.13 -1.15 2.32
C LEU A 94 25.48 -0.49 1.12
N SER A 95 25.04 -1.29 0.14
CA SER A 95 24.30 -0.84 -1.03
C SER A 95 23.13 -1.77 -1.36
N ALA A 96 21.99 -1.21 -1.77
CA ALA A 96 20.88 -1.98 -2.34
C ALA A 96 20.66 -1.65 -3.83
N SER A 97 21.75 -1.37 -4.53
CA SER A 97 21.81 -1.13 -5.97
C SER A 97 23.23 -1.36 -6.48
N TYR A 98 23.35 -1.48 -7.80
CA TYR A 98 24.62 -1.72 -8.51
C TYR A 98 25.06 -0.52 -9.36
N GLY A 99 24.35 0.59 -9.28
CA GLY A 99 24.64 1.80 -10.04
C GLY A 99 25.85 2.55 -9.52
N ASP A 100 26.31 3.52 -10.29
CA ASP A 100 27.50 4.34 -10.03
C ASP A 100 28.84 3.58 -10.01
N ASP A 101 29.88 4.30 -9.64
CA ASP A 101 31.23 3.79 -9.52
C ASP A 101 31.48 3.15 -8.13
N LEU A 102 30.64 2.19 -7.70
CA LEU A 102 30.75 1.51 -6.40
C LEU A 102 32.15 0.89 -6.17
N HIS A 103 32.83 0.47 -7.25
CA HIS A 103 34.18 -0.07 -7.21
C HIS A 103 35.24 0.95 -6.72
N ARG A 104 34.91 2.25 -6.69
CA ARG A 104 35.81 3.31 -6.17
C ARG A 104 35.74 3.44 -4.65
N ILE A 105 34.72 2.88 -4.00
CA ILE A 105 34.56 2.94 -2.55
C ILE A 105 35.59 2.02 -1.89
N LYS A 106 36.38 2.59 -0.97
CA LYS A 106 37.42 1.89 -0.23
C LYS A 106 36.83 1.24 1.03
N ALA A 107 36.07 0.18 0.84
CA ALA A 107 35.46 -0.59 1.91
C ALA A 107 35.07 -2.00 1.45
N PRO A 108 35.00 -2.98 2.36
CA PRO A 108 34.29 -4.22 2.12
C PRO A 108 32.81 -3.90 1.78
N MET A 109 32.37 -4.26 0.54
CA MET A 109 31.06 -3.92 0.02
C MET A 109 30.07 -5.06 0.20
N VAL A 110 28.95 -4.82 0.89
CA VAL A 110 27.81 -5.74 0.97
C VAL A 110 26.66 -5.19 0.11
N VAL A 111 26.22 -5.97 -0.86
CA VAL A 111 25.17 -5.56 -1.80
C VAL A 111 23.94 -6.42 -1.65
N PHE A 112 22.77 -5.77 -1.65
CA PHE A 112 21.44 -6.36 -1.48
C PHE A 112 20.58 -6.17 -2.72
N SER A 113 19.60 -7.05 -2.92
CA SER A 113 18.46 -6.74 -3.76
C SER A 113 17.58 -5.67 -3.11
N HIS A 114 17.08 -4.71 -3.90
CA HIS A 114 16.11 -3.72 -3.41
C HIS A 114 14.65 -4.17 -3.54
N GLY A 115 14.40 -5.44 -3.87
CA GLY A 115 13.07 -6.04 -4.03
C GLY A 115 13.05 -7.50 -3.56
N ALA A 116 12.00 -8.22 -3.92
CA ALA A 116 11.81 -9.63 -3.63
C ALA A 116 12.73 -10.50 -4.50
N GLY A 117 14.03 -10.51 -4.21
CA GLY A 117 15.04 -11.24 -4.98
C GLY A 117 15.41 -10.57 -6.31
N TYR A 118 15.98 -11.35 -7.22
CA TYR A 118 16.54 -10.92 -8.51
C TYR A 118 15.70 -11.48 -9.65
N ASN A 119 14.75 -10.69 -10.17
CA ASN A 119 13.74 -11.16 -11.11
C ASN A 119 13.72 -10.42 -12.45
N LYS A 120 14.26 -9.20 -12.52
CA LYS A 120 14.19 -8.36 -13.71
C LYS A 120 15.40 -8.53 -14.62
N LEU A 121 15.16 -8.43 -15.91
CA LEU A 121 16.23 -8.32 -16.89
C LEU A 121 16.92 -6.97 -16.79
N ALA A 122 18.23 -6.93 -17.05
CA ALA A 122 19.00 -5.70 -17.11
C ALA A 122 18.59 -4.90 -18.35
N LYS A 123 18.35 -3.59 -18.16
CA LYS A 123 18.07 -2.71 -19.30
C LYS A 123 19.34 -2.50 -20.13
N PRO A 124 19.24 -2.39 -21.47
CA PRO A 124 20.40 -2.16 -22.35
C PRO A 124 21.25 -0.93 -21.98
N GLU A 125 20.62 0.11 -21.46
CA GLU A 125 21.26 1.37 -21.06
C GLU A 125 22.08 1.26 -19.76
N THR A 126 21.80 0.28 -18.90
CA THR A 126 22.53 0.01 -17.66
C THR A 126 23.65 -1.01 -17.86
N ALA A 127 23.61 -1.76 -18.93
CA ALA A 127 24.70 -2.61 -19.37
C ALA A 127 25.70 -1.71 -20.09
N GLY A 128 26.79 -1.31 -19.44
CA GLY A 128 27.86 -0.52 -20.08
C GLY A 128 28.25 -1.03 -21.48
N ALA A 129 29.04 -0.26 -22.23
CA ALA A 129 29.36 -0.57 -23.63
C ALA A 129 29.72 -2.06 -23.83
N PRO A 130 29.26 -2.68 -24.93
CA PRO A 130 29.32 -4.12 -25.13
C PRO A 130 30.77 -4.64 -25.09
N ALA A 131 31.08 -5.49 -24.11
CA ALA A 131 32.22 -6.36 -24.24
C ALA A 131 31.94 -7.33 -25.40
N ALA A 132 32.71 -7.19 -26.48
CA ALA A 132 32.61 -8.05 -27.65
C ALA A 132 32.80 -9.51 -27.22
N GLY A 133 31.80 -10.36 -27.47
CA GLY A 133 31.94 -11.79 -27.34
C GLY A 133 30.88 -12.57 -26.56
N PHE A 134 29.79 -11.97 -26.08
CA PHE A 134 28.72 -12.70 -25.38
C PHE A 134 27.47 -12.90 -26.26
N PRO A 135 27.02 -14.14 -26.51
CA PRO A 135 25.96 -14.42 -27.48
C PRO A 135 24.53 -14.16 -27.01
N HIS A 136 24.24 -13.86 -25.74
CA HIS A 136 22.88 -13.71 -25.23
C HIS A 136 22.71 -12.42 -24.41
N ARG A 137 22.52 -11.28 -25.10
CA ARG A 137 22.25 -9.97 -24.48
C ARG A 137 20.88 -9.87 -23.82
N ASP A 138 19.94 -10.69 -24.22
CA ASP A 138 18.51 -10.54 -23.86
C ASP A 138 18.12 -11.23 -22.56
N GLU A 139 19.03 -11.96 -21.91
CA GLU A 139 18.74 -12.77 -20.71
C GLU A 139 19.52 -12.37 -19.44
N ALA A 140 20.26 -11.27 -19.46
CA ALA A 140 21.06 -10.85 -18.30
C ALA A 140 20.17 -10.37 -17.16
N VAL A 141 20.16 -11.10 -16.02
CA VAL A 141 19.40 -10.72 -14.83
C VAL A 141 20.14 -9.59 -14.10
N PHE A 142 19.41 -8.51 -13.83
CA PHE A 142 19.96 -7.39 -13.06
C PHE A 142 20.31 -7.84 -11.64
N GLY A 143 21.56 -7.67 -11.26
CA GLY A 143 22.10 -8.03 -9.95
C GLY A 143 22.64 -9.47 -9.82
N LEU A 144 22.49 -10.34 -10.84
CA LEU A 144 23.13 -11.66 -10.88
C LEU A 144 24.11 -11.83 -12.04
N SER A 145 24.10 -10.95 -13.02
CA SER A 145 24.93 -11.06 -14.22
C SER A 145 26.31 -10.44 -14.05
N ARG A 146 27.29 -10.91 -14.82
CA ARG A 146 28.64 -10.34 -14.89
C ARG A 146 28.65 -8.85 -15.14
N GLN A 147 27.75 -8.36 -15.99
CA GLN A 147 27.63 -6.92 -16.32
C GLN A 147 27.31 -6.06 -15.11
N THR A 148 26.59 -6.60 -14.13
CA THR A 148 26.20 -5.88 -12.91
C THR A 148 27.18 -6.10 -11.75
N LEU A 149 27.85 -7.24 -11.70
CA LEU A 149 28.68 -7.65 -10.57
C LEU A 149 30.18 -7.41 -10.77
N LEU A 150 30.65 -7.39 -12.02
CA LEU A 150 32.07 -7.22 -12.32
C LEU A 150 32.36 -5.81 -12.90
N ARG A 151 33.50 -5.23 -12.49
CA ARG A 151 34.08 -4.04 -13.11
C ARG A 151 35.53 -4.33 -13.43
N ASP A 152 35.92 -4.16 -14.70
CA ASP A 152 37.27 -4.44 -15.20
C ASP A 152 37.75 -5.88 -14.83
N GLY A 153 36.83 -6.82 -14.84
CA GLY A 153 37.07 -8.23 -14.49
C GLY A 153 37.14 -8.52 -12.98
N ALA A 154 37.07 -7.51 -12.12
CA ALA A 154 37.06 -7.67 -10.67
C ALA A 154 35.63 -7.63 -10.10
N LEU A 155 35.36 -8.45 -9.10
CA LEU A 155 34.07 -8.50 -8.39
C LEU A 155 33.91 -7.23 -7.53
N VAL A 156 32.81 -6.50 -7.69
CA VAL A 156 32.52 -5.29 -6.93
C VAL A 156 32.03 -5.62 -5.50
N PRO A 157 31.02 -6.48 -5.28
CA PRO A 157 30.61 -6.85 -3.93
C PRO A 157 31.58 -7.88 -3.30
N GLN A 158 32.05 -7.60 -2.08
CA GLN A 158 32.70 -8.62 -1.27
C GLN A 158 31.68 -9.63 -0.72
N THR A 159 30.45 -9.17 -0.49
CA THR A 159 29.34 -10.03 -0.11
C THR A 159 28.10 -9.67 -0.91
N LEU A 160 27.55 -10.63 -1.64
CA LEU A 160 26.30 -10.54 -2.38
C LEU A 160 25.20 -11.26 -1.58
N VAL A 161 24.23 -10.49 -1.09
CA VAL A 161 23.13 -11.06 -0.29
C VAL A 161 22.05 -11.60 -1.21
N LEU A 162 21.74 -12.88 -1.04
CA LEU A 162 20.68 -13.61 -1.72
C LEU A 162 19.53 -13.90 -0.73
N SER A 163 18.29 -13.81 -1.20
CA SER A 163 17.14 -14.13 -0.37
C SER A 163 16.81 -15.62 -0.35
N HIS A 164 17.09 -16.35 -1.43
CA HIS A 164 16.80 -17.77 -1.55
C HIS A 164 17.95 -18.53 -2.24
N SER A 165 18.11 -19.80 -1.92
CA SER A 165 19.17 -20.65 -2.48
C SER A 165 19.04 -20.88 -3.98
N GLU A 166 17.84 -20.78 -4.58
CA GLU A 166 17.67 -20.86 -6.04
C GLU A 166 18.46 -19.78 -6.78
N GLN A 167 18.67 -18.63 -6.13
CA GLN A 167 19.46 -17.54 -6.70
C GLN A 167 20.95 -17.89 -6.79
N LEU A 168 21.44 -18.80 -5.95
CA LEU A 168 22.80 -19.29 -6.01
C LEU A 168 23.02 -20.12 -7.28
N ASP A 169 22.06 -20.97 -7.65
CA ASP A 169 22.12 -21.76 -8.89
C ASP A 169 22.13 -20.86 -10.13
N ARG A 170 21.26 -19.83 -10.13
CA ARG A 170 21.21 -18.84 -11.20
C ARG A 170 22.49 -17.99 -11.26
N LEU A 171 23.03 -17.61 -10.10
CA LEU A 171 24.30 -16.89 -10.00
C LEU A 171 25.45 -17.73 -10.55
N ASN A 172 25.55 -19.02 -10.18
CA ASN A 172 26.57 -19.93 -10.66
C ASN A 172 26.56 -20.07 -12.20
N THR A 173 25.38 -19.97 -12.81
CA THR A 173 25.23 -19.97 -14.27
C THR A 173 25.63 -18.64 -14.89
N ALA A 174 25.20 -17.51 -14.30
CA ALA A 174 25.34 -16.18 -14.88
C ALA A 174 26.67 -15.48 -14.57
N CYS A 175 27.21 -15.72 -13.36
CA CYS A 175 28.48 -15.12 -12.88
C CYS A 175 29.13 -16.04 -11.83
N PRO A 176 29.75 -17.16 -12.23
CA PRO A 176 30.36 -18.11 -11.28
C PRO A 176 31.44 -17.47 -10.39
N GLU A 177 32.08 -16.40 -10.83
CA GLU A 177 33.08 -15.64 -10.06
C GLU A 177 32.50 -15.02 -8.77
N ALA A 178 31.19 -14.83 -8.71
CA ALA A 178 30.51 -14.21 -7.56
C ALA A 178 29.98 -15.25 -6.55
N VAL A 179 30.06 -16.56 -6.83
CA VAL A 179 29.49 -17.61 -5.98
C VAL A 179 30.11 -17.61 -4.58
N ASP A 180 31.43 -17.47 -4.48
CA ASP A 180 32.15 -17.44 -3.19
C ASP A 180 31.83 -16.20 -2.35
N ALA A 181 31.34 -15.13 -2.99
CA ALA A 181 30.87 -13.91 -2.31
C ALA A 181 29.40 -13.97 -1.91
N ALA A 182 28.65 -15.01 -2.32
CA ALA A 182 27.23 -15.09 -2.08
C ALA A 182 26.91 -15.49 -0.62
N LEU A 183 25.97 -14.79 -0.01
CA LEU A 183 25.41 -15.08 1.31
C LEU A 183 23.90 -15.26 1.19
N VAL A 184 23.39 -16.46 1.34
CA VAL A 184 21.95 -16.71 1.43
C VAL A 184 21.47 -16.33 2.83
N ALA A 185 21.00 -15.10 2.99
CA ALA A 185 20.58 -14.52 4.26
C ALA A 185 19.06 -14.27 4.37
N GLY A 186 18.29 -14.58 3.34
CA GLY A 186 16.85 -14.33 3.35
C GLY A 186 16.47 -12.90 2.98
N ASP A 187 15.21 -12.55 3.22
CA ASP A 187 14.66 -11.24 2.90
C ASP A 187 14.26 -10.47 4.17
N PRO A 188 15.05 -9.48 4.62
CA PRO A 188 14.78 -8.74 5.87
C PRO A 188 13.50 -7.91 5.81
N THR A 189 13.10 -7.41 4.64
CA THR A 189 11.82 -6.69 4.50
C THR A 189 10.64 -7.64 4.66
N TYR A 190 10.73 -8.86 4.11
CA TYR A 190 9.70 -9.86 4.31
C TYR A 190 9.62 -10.33 5.78
N ASP A 191 10.76 -10.46 6.45
CA ASP A 191 10.79 -10.77 7.89
C ASP A 191 10.06 -9.70 8.72
N ARG A 192 10.22 -8.40 8.36
CA ARG A 192 9.45 -7.32 8.97
C ARG A 192 7.94 -7.43 8.69
N VAL A 193 7.56 -7.77 7.47
CA VAL A 193 6.16 -8.00 7.11
C VAL A 193 5.57 -9.14 7.95
N LEU A 194 6.29 -10.25 8.10
CA LEU A 194 5.88 -11.37 8.96
C LEU A 194 5.73 -10.96 10.43
N ALA A 195 6.66 -10.15 10.95
CA ALA A 195 6.57 -9.60 12.31
C ALA A 195 5.35 -8.68 12.50
N GLY A 196 4.82 -8.13 11.42
CA GLY A 196 3.62 -7.30 11.41
C GLY A 196 2.30 -8.08 11.50
N LEU A 197 2.27 -9.38 11.23
CA LEU A 197 1.03 -10.17 11.17
C LEU A 197 0.18 -10.07 12.46
N PRO A 198 0.75 -10.15 13.68
CA PRO A 198 -0.03 -9.97 14.91
C PRO A 198 -0.66 -8.58 15.07
N TRP A 199 -0.21 -7.59 14.27
CA TRP A 199 -0.66 -6.20 14.34
C TRP A 199 -1.72 -5.86 13.29
N ARG A 200 -2.23 -6.85 12.55
CA ARG A 200 -3.17 -6.69 11.44
C ARG A 200 -4.36 -5.78 11.80
N GLU A 201 -5.03 -6.03 12.93
CA GLU A 201 -6.20 -5.24 13.33
C GLU A 201 -5.84 -3.77 13.61
N ARG A 202 -4.69 -3.51 14.25
CA ARG A 202 -4.21 -2.13 14.46
C ARG A 202 -3.94 -1.41 13.13
N TYR A 203 -3.38 -2.11 12.15
CA TYR A 203 -3.17 -1.53 10.82
C TYR A 203 -4.49 -1.26 10.11
N ARG A 204 -5.47 -2.13 10.29
CA ARG A 204 -6.83 -1.94 9.77
C ARG A 204 -7.50 -0.71 10.38
N ASP A 205 -7.32 -0.47 11.69
CA ASP A 205 -7.83 0.72 12.37
C ASP A 205 -7.23 2.01 11.78
N HIS A 206 -5.91 2.05 11.55
CA HIS A 206 -5.26 3.19 10.93
C HIS A 206 -5.73 3.47 9.50
N LEU A 207 -6.17 2.45 8.77
CA LEU A 207 -6.74 2.57 7.43
C LEU A 207 -8.27 2.80 7.47
N GLU A 208 -8.85 2.88 8.65
CA GLU A 208 -10.29 3.07 8.86
C GLU A 208 -11.12 2.03 8.10
N THR A 209 -10.63 0.79 8.05
CA THR A 209 -11.31 -0.29 7.33
C THR A 209 -12.57 -0.74 8.05
N GLY A 210 -12.58 -0.69 9.37
CA GLY A 210 -13.62 -1.32 10.16
C GLY A 210 -13.78 -2.80 9.76
N ARG A 211 -15.00 -3.23 9.47
CA ARG A 211 -15.29 -4.60 9.01
C ARG A 211 -15.28 -4.77 7.49
N ARG A 212 -14.97 -3.72 6.73
CA ARG A 212 -14.88 -3.77 5.26
C ARG A 212 -13.65 -4.55 4.82
N ARG A 213 -13.73 -5.21 3.68
CA ARG A 213 -12.57 -5.85 3.04
C ARG A 213 -11.63 -4.78 2.49
N LEU A 214 -10.35 -4.89 2.79
CA LEU A 214 -9.33 -3.97 2.28
C LEU A 214 -8.77 -4.48 0.96
N VAL A 215 -8.93 -3.68 -0.10
CA VAL A 215 -8.29 -3.87 -1.40
C VAL A 215 -7.08 -2.97 -1.47
N LEU A 216 -5.87 -3.54 -1.49
CA LEU A 216 -4.62 -2.81 -1.68
C LEU A 216 -4.23 -2.83 -3.16
N ILE A 217 -4.22 -1.66 -3.78
CA ILE A 217 -3.62 -1.46 -5.11
C ILE A 217 -2.12 -1.25 -4.93
N SER A 218 -1.30 -2.03 -5.63
CA SER A 218 0.15 -1.86 -5.64
C SER A 218 0.66 -1.67 -7.06
N SER A 219 1.24 -0.52 -7.37
CA SER A 219 1.82 -0.25 -8.68
C SER A 219 3.30 0.05 -8.62
N THR A 220 4.07 -0.62 -9.46
CA THR A 220 5.43 -0.21 -9.81
C THR A 220 5.39 1.09 -10.63
N TRP A 221 6.43 1.40 -11.38
CA TRP A 221 6.57 2.64 -12.16
C TRP A 221 6.90 2.36 -13.62
N GLY A 222 6.69 3.36 -14.47
CA GLY A 222 6.93 3.29 -15.91
C GLY A 222 5.72 2.76 -16.70
N PRO A 223 5.83 2.71 -18.03
CA PRO A 223 4.69 2.44 -18.91
C PRO A 223 4.16 1.00 -18.83
N THR A 224 4.95 0.06 -18.29
CA THR A 224 4.57 -1.34 -18.12
C THR A 224 4.00 -1.67 -16.73
N SER A 225 4.03 -0.69 -15.81
CA SER A 225 3.43 -0.81 -14.48
C SER A 225 1.91 -0.87 -14.54
N LEU A 226 1.28 -1.22 -13.42
CA LEU A 226 -0.17 -1.25 -13.30
C LEU A 226 -0.82 0.07 -13.72
N LEU A 227 -0.40 1.19 -13.13
CA LEU A 227 -0.99 2.50 -13.46
C LEU A 227 -0.47 3.07 -14.78
N GLY A 228 0.69 2.62 -15.27
CA GLY A 228 1.15 2.96 -16.63
C GLY A 228 0.27 2.34 -17.71
N ARG A 229 -0.24 1.14 -17.46
CA ARG A 229 -1.14 0.40 -18.38
C ARG A 229 -2.61 0.73 -18.14
N TRP A 230 -2.96 1.06 -16.91
CA TRP A 230 -4.34 1.24 -16.49
C TRP A 230 -4.48 2.40 -15.48
N PRO A 231 -4.35 3.65 -15.93
CA PRO A 231 -4.30 4.82 -15.06
C PRO A 231 -5.62 5.13 -14.34
N ASP A 232 -6.76 4.71 -14.87
CA ASP A 232 -8.09 4.89 -14.28
C ASP A 232 -8.51 3.78 -13.30
N LEU A 233 -7.66 2.75 -13.10
CA LEU A 233 -7.99 1.63 -12.20
C LEU A 233 -8.33 2.05 -10.77
N PRO A 234 -7.61 2.99 -10.10
CA PRO A 234 -7.96 3.40 -8.75
C PRO A 234 -9.36 4.02 -8.65
N VAL A 235 -9.70 4.87 -9.60
CA VAL A 235 -11.04 5.49 -9.71
C VAL A 235 -12.11 4.42 -9.92
N ARG A 236 -11.88 3.50 -10.84
CA ARG A 236 -12.82 2.41 -11.12
C ARG A 236 -13.04 1.49 -9.92
N LEU A 237 -11.98 1.15 -9.19
CA LEU A 237 -12.14 0.31 -8.00
C LEU A 237 -12.97 0.98 -6.92
N VAL A 238 -12.75 2.27 -6.63
CA VAL A 238 -13.61 2.96 -5.66
C VAL A 238 -15.03 3.17 -6.15
N GLU A 239 -15.25 3.32 -7.46
CA GLU A 239 -16.59 3.45 -8.06
C GLU A 239 -17.37 2.12 -8.04
N GLU A 240 -16.72 1.02 -8.46
CA GLU A 240 -17.38 -0.28 -8.65
C GLU A 240 -17.54 -1.07 -7.34
N LEU A 241 -16.71 -0.82 -6.31
CA LEU A 241 -16.77 -1.52 -5.04
C LEU A 241 -17.70 -0.80 -4.05
N PRO A 242 -18.73 -1.47 -3.48
CA PRO A 242 -19.62 -0.83 -2.50
C PRO A 242 -18.86 -0.34 -1.26
N VAL A 243 -19.09 0.92 -0.85
CA VAL A 243 -18.35 1.57 0.24
C VAL A 243 -18.55 0.92 1.62
N ASP A 244 -19.67 0.22 1.81
CA ASP A 244 -19.99 -0.49 3.04
C ASP A 244 -19.32 -1.86 3.17
N GLU A 245 -18.80 -2.38 2.05
CA GLU A 245 -18.20 -3.71 1.98
C GLU A 245 -16.70 -3.65 1.79
N TYR A 246 -16.20 -2.61 1.10
CA TYR A 246 -14.81 -2.48 0.71
C TYR A 246 -14.21 -1.14 1.13
N ARG A 247 -12.92 -1.18 1.41
CA ARG A 247 -12.04 -0.01 1.50
C ARG A 247 -10.91 -0.21 0.49
N VAL A 248 -10.57 0.84 -0.26
CA VAL A 248 -9.48 0.78 -1.24
C VAL A 248 -8.32 1.63 -0.76
N ALA A 249 -7.11 1.05 -0.77
CA ALA A 249 -5.86 1.75 -0.49
C ALA A 249 -4.91 1.63 -1.68
N LEU A 250 -4.04 2.61 -1.87
CA LEU A 250 -3.08 2.67 -2.98
C LEU A 250 -1.66 2.88 -2.48
N ALA A 251 -0.79 1.93 -2.80
CA ALA A 251 0.66 2.00 -2.62
C ALA A 251 1.32 2.23 -3.99
N LEU A 252 1.90 3.39 -4.19
CA LEU A 252 2.67 3.73 -5.39
C LEU A 252 4.16 3.62 -5.13
N HIS A 253 4.88 3.07 -6.10
CA HIS A 253 6.33 3.05 -6.05
C HIS A 253 6.89 4.48 -5.89
N PRO A 254 7.92 4.71 -5.05
CA PRO A 254 8.51 6.04 -4.82
C PRO A 254 8.89 6.78 -6.10
N ASN A 255 9.33 6.06 -7.14
CA ASN A 255 9.69 6.67 -8.42
C ASN A 255 8.52 7.35 -9.15
N VAL A 256 7.27 6.96 -8.89
CA VAL A 256 6.09 7.68 -9.42
C VAL A 256 6.00 9.06 -8.76
N TRP A 257 6.18 9.10 -7.44
CA TRP A 257 6.13 10.34 -6.67
C TRP A 257 7.25 11.32 -7.04
N HIS A 258 8.48 10.81 -7.17
CA HIS A 258 9.65 11.64 -7.44
C HIS A 258 9.84 11.94 -8.94
N GLY A 259 9.27 11.10 -9.82
CA GLY A 259 9.31 11.33 -11.28
C GLY A 259 8.31 12.37 -11.75
N HIS A 260 7.11 12.40 -11.16
CA HIS A 260 6.03 13.31 -11.55
C HIS A 260 5.83 14.46 -10.55
N GLY A 261 6.37 14.36 -9.35
CA GLY A 261 6.17 15.28 -8.26
C GLY A 261 4.91 14.97 -7.43
N PRO A 262 4.98 15.13 -6.09
CA PRO A 262 3.86 14.78 -5.19
C PRO A 262 2.57 15.55 -5.48
N TRP A 263 2.68 16.81 -5.91
CA TRP A 263 1.50 17.61 -6.26
C TRP A 263 0.76 17.02 -7.47
N GLN A 264 1.50 16.63 -8.52
CA GLN A 264 0.92 16.08 -9.74
C GLN A 264 0.25 14.72 -9.49
N VAL A 265 0.91 13.86 -8.71
CA VAL A 265 0.35 12.54 -8.34
C VAL A 265 -0.97 12.71 -7.58
N ARG A 266 -1.03 13.64 -6.61
CA ARG A 266 -2.26 13.96 -5.89
C ARG A 266 -3.33 14.58 -6.79
N ALA A 267 -2.95 15.39 -7.77
CA ALA A 267 -3.89 15.95 -8.73
C ALA A 267 -4.56 14.86 -9.58
N TRP A 268 -3.81 13.85 -10.01
CA TRP A 268 -4.36 12.70 -10.75
C TRP A 268 -5.32 11.85 -9.91
N LEU A 269 -5.04 11.72 -8.61
CA LEU A 269 -5.83 10.88 -7.71
C LEU A 269 -6.96 11.63 -6.99
N ALA A 270 -7.12 12.92 -7.25
CA ALA A 270 -8.02 13.79 -6.48
C ALA A 270 -9.46 13.29 -6.43
N ASP A 271 -9.99 12.82 -7.57
CA ASP A 271 -11.35 12.30 -7.65
C ASP A 271 -11.51 10.98 -6.90
N ALA A 272 -10.52 10.10 -7.02
CA ALA A 272 -10.50 8.84 -6.30
C ALA A 272 -10.36 9.05 -4.77
N GLU A 273 -9.53 10.01 -4.33
CA GLU A 273 -9.40 10.38 -2.91
C GLU A 273 -10.71 10.92 -2.34
N ARG A 274 -11.41 11.81 -3.09
CA ARG A 274 -12.75 12.28 -2.70
C ARG A 274 -13.78 11.16 -2.63
N ALA A 275 -13.64 10.17 -3.49
CA ALA A 275 -14.48 8.97 -3.49
C ALA A 275 -14.09 7.92 -2.43
N GLY A 276 -13.08 8.19 -1.59
CA GLY A 276 -12.72 7.35 -0.46
C GLY A 276 -11.44 6.52 -0.63
N LEU A 277 -10.65 6.71 -1.72
CA LEU A 277 -9.34 6.09 -1.87
C LEU A 277 -8.39 6.54 -0.76
N ARG A 278 -7.71 5.61 -0.11
CA ARG A 278 -6.64 5.89 0.86
C ARG A 278 -5.28 5.80 0.18
N VAL A 279 -4.66 6.93 -0.11
CA VAL A 279 -3.33 7.00 -0.75
C VAL A 279 -2.24 6.93 0.30
N LEU A 280 -1.34 5.95 0.19
CA LEU A 280 -0.24 5.76 1.12
C LEU A 280 0.94 6.68 0.76
N PRO A 281 1.70 7.16 1.76
CA PRO A 281 2.90 7.93 1.51
C PRO A 281 3.98 7.07 0.83
N PRO A 282 4.90 7.70 0.05
CA PRO A 282 5.85 6.96 -0.80
C PRO A 282 6.92 6.16 -0.04
N ARG A 283 7.17 6.46 1.23
CA ARG A 283 8.31 5.92 1.97
C ARG A 283 7.96 4.87 2.99
N GLN A 284 6.69 4.82 3.44
CA GLN A 284 6.27 3.98 4.57
C GLN A 284 4.80 3.58 4.47
N GLY A 285 4.39 2.62 5.28
CA GLY A 285 2.99 2.20 5.43
C GLY A 285 2.54 1.11 4.46
N TRP A 286 3.26 0.86 3.36
CA TRP A 286 2.85 -0.18 2.40
C TRP A 286 2.96 -1.61 2.99
N GLN A 287 3.98 -1.90 3.83
CA GLN A 287 4.12 -3.20 4.49
C GLN A 287 2.94 -3.45 5.45
N ALA A 288 2.60 -2.44 6.25
CA ALA A 288 1.47 -2.51 7.18
C ALA A 288 0.13 -2.61 6.45
N ALA A 289 -0.05 -1.87 5.34
CA ALA A 289 -1.24 -1.98 4.50
C ALA A 289 -1.33 -3.35 3.82
N LEU A 290 -0.21 -3.96 3.43
CA LEU A 290 -0.15 -5.30 2.88
C LEU A 290 -0.59 -6.35 3.91
N VAL A 291 -0.13 -6.23 5.16
CA VAL A 291 -0.58 -7.08 6.28
C VAL A 291 -2.08 -6.91 6.55
N ALA A 292 -2.60 -5.69 6.43
CA ALA A 292 -4.02 -5.38 6.63
C ALA A 292 -4.92 -5.86 5.49
N ALA A 293 -4.38 -6.06 4.28
CA ALA A 293 -5.15 -6.33 3.06
C ALA A 293 -5.87 -7.69 3.10
N ASP A 294 -7.07 -7.70 2.50
CA ASP A 294 -7.82 -8.91 2.17
C ASP A 294 -7.61 -9.29 0.70
N HIS A 295 -7.42 -8.28 -0.16
CA HIS A 295 -7.15 -8.43 -1.58
C HIS A 295 -6.00 -7.52 -2.00
N VAL A 296 -5.13 -8.02 -2.87
CA VAL A 296 -4.07 -7.24 -3.53
C VAL A 296 -4.34 -7.22 -5.02
N VAL A 297 -4.43 -6.02 -5.59
CA VAL A 297 -4.47 -5.79 -7.04
C VAL A 297 -3.14 -5.16 -7.42
N GLY A 298 -2.32 -5.87 -8.20
CA GLY A 298 -0.97 -5.40 -8.44
C GLY A 298 -0.40 -5.72 -9.82
N ASP A 299 0.89 -5.51 -9.93
CA ASP A 299 1.71 -5.83 -11.10
C ASP A 299 2.88 -6.76 -10.73
N HIS A 300 3.95 -6.73 -11.51
CA HIS A 300 5.18 -7.50 -11.30
C HIS A 300 6.05 -7.02 -10.12
N GLY A 301 5.55 -6.11 -9.30
CA GLY A 301 6.28 -5.51 -8.17
C GLY A 301 6.43 -6.45 -6.97
N SER A 302 7.46 -6.19 -6.17
CA SER A 302 7.75 -6.97 -4.97
C SER A 302 6.60 -6.97 -3.96
N VAL A 303 5.89 -5.83 -3.82
CA VAL A 303 4.74 -5.73 -2.90
C VAL A 303 3.64 -6.71 -3.27
N THR A 304 3.34 -6.85 -4.56
CA THR A 304 2.38 -7.84 -5.07
C THR A 304 2.82 -9.26 -4.75
N PHE A 305 4.10 -9.57 -4.96
CA PHE A 305 4.66 -10.89 -4.69
C PHE A 305 4.70 -11.22 -3.20
N TYR A 306 5.00 -10.23 -2.33
CA TYR A 306 4.89 -10.38 -0.88
C TYR A 306 3.44 -10.67 -0.46
N GLY A 307 2.44 -10.03 -1.08
CA GLY A 307 1.03 -10.32 -0.83
C GLY A 307 0.67 -11.77 -1.13
N ALA A 308 1.10 -12.27 -2.29
CA ALA A 308 0.93 -13.67 -2.64
C ALA A 308 1.65 -14.61 -1.67
N ALA A 309 2.85 -14.23 -1.18
CA ALA A 309 3.62 -15.01 -0.21
C ALA A 309 3.01 -15.04 1.20
N LEU A 310 2.23 -14.02 1.57
CA LEU A 310 1.43 -14.01 2.79
C LEU A 310 0.17 -14.89 2.70
N GLY A 311 -0.13 -15.46 1.53
CA GLY A 311 -1.38 -16.17 1.27
C GLY A 311 -2.58 -15.21 1.10
N THR A 312 -2.36 -13.92 0.91
CA THR A 312 -3.42 -12.95 0.63
C THR A 312 -3.92 -13.14 -0.80
N HIS A 313 -5.25 -13.05 -1.01
CA HIS A 313 -5.82 -13.07 -2.36
C HIS A 313 -5.15 -12.00 -3.22
N THR A 314 -4.49 -12.43 -4.31
CA THR A 314 -3.70 -11.55 -5.18
C THR A 314 -4.09 -11.77 -6.63
N ILE A 315 -4.45 -10.68 -7.31
CA ILE A 315 -4.81 -10.66 -8.72
C ILE A 315 -3.99 -9.57 -9.44
N LEU A 316 -3.61 -9.83 -10.68
CA LEU A 316 -2.79 -8.91 -11.47
C LEU A 316 -3.66 -7.99 -12.32
N GLY A 317 -3.28 -6.72 -12.45
CA GLY A 317 -3.84 -5.81 -13.44
C GLY A 317 -2.91 -5.56 -14.62
N ALA A 318 -1.60 -5.83 -14.44
CA ALA A 318 -0.59 -5.77 -15.50
C ALA A 318 0.57 -6.71 -15.19
N PHE A 319 1.17 -7.31 -16.22
CA PHE A 319 2.38 -8.11 -16.05
C PHE A 319 3.23 -8.12 -17.34
N PRO A 320 4.42 -7.47 -17.35
CA PRO A 320 5.31 -7.41 -18.50
C PRO A 320 6.25 -8.63 -18.53
N HIS A 321 5.79 -9.77 -19.04
CA HIS A 321 6.58 -11.00 -19.11
C HIS A 321 7.97 -10.83 -19.75
N HIS A 322 8.09 -9.93 -20.72
CA HIS A 322 9.34 -9.66 -21.45
C HIS A 322 10.39 -8.87 -20.64
N GLU A 323 10.02 -8.31 -19.49
CA GLU A 323 10.96 -7.62 -18.58
C GLU A 323 11.47 -8.55 -17.46
N MET A 324 10.89 -9.75 -17.33
CA MET A 324 11.20 -10.68 -16.27
C MET A 324 12.11 -11.80 -16.77
N ALA A 325 13.08 -12.20 -15.95
CA ALA A 325 13.83 -13.42 -16.18
C ALA A 325 12.85 -14.62 -16.16
N SER A 326 12.81 -15.38 -17.26
CA SER A 326 11.80 -16.42 -17.47
C SER A 326 11.84 -17.56 -16.44
N ASP A 327 13.00 -17.78 -15.83
CA ASP A 327 13.29 -18.74 -14.76
C ASP A 327 13.04 -18.20 -13.34
N SER A 328 12.68 -16.92 -13.22
CA SER A 328 12.47 -16.30 -11.90
C SER A 328 11.14 -16.70 -11.25
N PRO A 329 11.09 -16.77 -9.89
CA PRO A 329 9.84 -17.02 -9.17
C PRO A 329 8.72 -16.04 -9.50
N VAL A 330 9.05 -14.76 -9.69
CA VAL A 330 8.06 -13.73 -10.05
C VAL A 330 7.50 -13.97 -11.45
N ALA A 331 8.32 -14.41 -12.41
CA ALA A 331 7.81 -14.77 -13.74
C ALA A 331 6.88 -16.00 -13.68
N ALA A 332 7.21 -17.00 -12.86
CA ALA A 332 6.36 -18.17 -12.63
C ALA A 332 5.02 -17.77 -11.98
N PHE A 333 5.06 -16.90 -10.98
CA PHE A 333 3.85 -16.29 -10.38
C PHE A 333 2.99 -15.57 -11.43
N GLY A 334 3.60 -14.73 -12.28
CA GLY A 334 2.90 -14.00 -13.34
C GLY A 334 2.22 -14.88 -14.39
N ARG A 335 2.71 -16.11 -14.59
CA ARG A 335 2.07 -17.09 -15.48
C ARG A 335 0.85 -17.78 -14.87
N THR A 336 0.75 -17.82 -13.54
CA THR A 336 -0.29 -18.56 -12.81
C THR A 336 -1.35 -17.67 -12.19
N ALA A 337 -1.02 -16.41 -11.88
CA ALA A 337 -1.95 -15.47 -11.30
C ALA A 337 -3.01 -15.02 -12.31
N ALA A 338 -4.24 -14.82 -11.83
CA ALA A 338 -5.31 -14.27 -12.65
C ALA A 338 -5.01 -12.82 -13.04
N LEU A 339 -5.44 -12.42 -14.24
CA LEU A 339 -5.29 -11.08 -14.77
C LEU A 339 -6.65 -10.41 -14.90
N LEU A 340 -6.83 -9.23 -14.33
CA LEU A 340 -8.02 -8.41 -14.46
C LEU A 340 -8.21 -7.97 -15.93
N ARG A 341 -9.46 -7.98 -16.37
CA ARG A 341 -9.87 -7.53 -17.69
C ARG A 341 -10.51 -6.15 -17.62
N PRO A 342 -10.02 -5.16 -18.39
CA PRO A 342 -10.54 -3.80 -18.35
C PRO A 342 -12.00 -3.64 -18.83
N ASP A 343 -12.47 -4.56 -19.65
CA ASP A 343 -13.80 -4.55 -20.28
C ASP A 343 -14.89 -5.23 -19.45
N ALA A 344 -14.55 -5.80 -18.30
CA ALA A 344 -15.49 -6.49 -17.42
C ALA A 344 -15.58 -5.83 -16.05
N PRO A 345 -16.71 -5.98 -15.30
CA PRO A 345 -16.88 -5.42 -13.96
C PRO A 345 -15.81 -5.95 -13.00
N LEU A 346 -15.16 -5.03 -12.27
CA LEU A 346 -14.03 -5.37 -11.37
C LEU A 346 -14.49 -6.14 -10.14
N LEU A 347 -15.61 -5.73 -9.53
CA LEU A 347 -16.17 -6.42 -8.37
C LEU A 347 -16.39 -7.90 -8.65
N SER A 348 -17.05 -8.22 -9.78
CA SER A 348 -17.35 -9.61 -10.16
C SER A 348 -16.06 -10.43 -10.33
N GLN A 349 -15.03 -9.87 -10.97
CA GLN A 349 -13.75 -10.54 -11.18
C GLN A 349 -13.02 -10.82 -9.86
N ILE A 350 -13.00 -9.82 -8.95
CA ILE A 350 -12.35 -9.96 -7.63
C ILE A 350 -13.06 -11.02 -6.81
N VAL A 351 -14.41 -10.99 -6.75
CA VAL A 351 -15.21 -11.94 -5.99
C VAL A 351 -15.09 -13.36 -6.55
N GLU A 352 -15.15 -13.51 -7.88
CA GLU A 352 -15.02 -14.82 -8.53
C GLU A 352 -13.64 -15.44 -8.29
N ASP A 353 -12.55 -14.67 -8.44
CA ASP A 353 -11.20 -15.19 -8.22
C ASP A 353 -10.94 -15.45 -6.74
N ALA A 354 -11.43 -14.58 -5.83
CA ALA A 354 -11.35 -14.78 -4.39
C ALA A 354 -12.08 -16.04 -3.93
N GLY A 355 -13.21 -16.38 -4.56
CA GLY A 355 -13.95 -17.62 -4.28
C GLY A 355 -13.18 -18.91 -4.63
N LYS A 356 -12.16 -18.80 -5.49
CA LYS A 356 -11.28 -19.91 -5.89
C LYS A 356 -9.93 -19.87 -5.16
N HIS A 357 -9.69 -18.83 -4.34
CA HIS A 357 -8.40 -18.61 -3.70
C HIS A 357 -8.24 -19.49 -2.46
N THR A 358 -7.03 -20.04 -2.30
CA THR A 358 -6.52 -20.60 -1.05
C THR A 358 -5.20 -19.96 -0.69
N ALA A 359 -4.83 -19.94 0.57
CA ALA A 359 -3.57 -19.35 1.03
C ALA A 359 -2.33 -19.99 0.37
N GLU A 360 -2.45 -21.25 -0.04
CA GLU A 360 -1.40 -22.04 -0.67
C GLU A 360 -1.38 -21.93 -2.19
N ARG A 361 -2.31 -21.18 -2.81
CA ARG A 361 -2.46 -21.10 -4.27
C ARG A 361 -1.14 -20.84 -5.01
N PHE A 362 -0.28 -20.01 -4.45
CA PHE A 362 1.01 -19.63 -5.02
C PHE A 362 2.22 -20.20 -4.27
N ALA A 363 2.02 -21.14 -3.33
CA ALA A 363 3.06 -21.63 -2.46
C ALA A 363 4.28 -22.18 -3.23
N GLU A 364 4.08 -22.81 -4.38
CA GLU A 364 5.17 -23.35 -5.20
C GLU A 364 6.17 -22.27 -5.63
N THR A 365 5.67 -21.07 -5.98
CA THR A 365 6.51 -19.96 -6.41
C THR A 365 6.95 -19.07 -5.26
N THR A 366 6.06 -18.81 -4.28
CA THR A 366 6.32 -17.86 -3.19
C THR A 366 7.26 -18.41 -2.12
N ARG A 367 7.38 -19.74 -1.95
CA ARG A 367 8.42 -20.33 -1.08
C ARG A 367 9.84 -19.96 -1.52
N MET A 368 10.03 -19.61 -2.81
CA MET A 368 11.33 -19.17 -3.34
C MET A 368 11.63 -17.69 -3.02
N LEU A 369 10.78 -17.01 -2.27
CA LEU A 369 11.03 -15.66 -1.79
C LEU A 369 12.18 -15.61 -0.79
N THR A 370 12.22 -16.56 0.15
CA THR A 370 13.26 -16.65 1.18
C THR A 370 13.50 -18.09 1.62
N SER A 371 14.78 -18.50 1.72
CA SER A 371 15.15 -19.81 2.26
C SER A 371 15.09 -19.88 3.78
N VAL A 372 15.11 -18.74 4.46
CA VAL A 372 15.32 -18.65 5.91
C VAL A 372 14.39 -17.60 6.55
N PRO A 373 13.06 -17.80 6.47
CA PRO A 373 12.10 -16.82 6.99
C PRO A 373 12.32 -16.57 8.49
N GLY A 374 12.29 -15.30 8.90
CA GLY A 374 12.50 -14.84 10.26
C GLY A 374 13.96 -14.85 10.73
N ARG A 375 14.92 -15.22 9.88
CA ARG A 375 16.34 -15.35 10.26
C ARG A 375 17.28 -14.37 9.57
N SER A 376 16.78 -13.55 8.65
CA SER A 376 17.62 -12.64 7.86
C SER A 376 18.43 -11.70 8.76
N GLY A 377 17.80 -11.12 9.77
CA GLY A 377 18.47 -10.19 10.68
C GLY A 377 19.66 -10.81 11.40
N ALA A 378 19.53 -12.05 11.93
CA ALA A 378 20.61 -12.73 12.62
C ALA A 378 21.79 -13.03 11.69
N LEU A 379 21.51 -13.55 10.49
CA LEU A 379 22.53 -13.88 9.50
C LEU A 379 23.29 -12.62 9.00
N LEU A 380 22.56 -11.56 8.74
CA LEU A 380 23.14 -10.28 8.30
C LEU A 380 23.98 -9.63 9.41
N ARG A 381 23.48 -9.58 10.65
CA ARG A 381 24.26 -9.04 11.78
C ARG A 381 25.56 -9.81 11.96
N SER A 382 25.52 -11.13 11.94
CA SER A 382 26.72 -11.94 12.05
C SER A 382 27.74 -11.65 10.91
N ALA A 383 27.25 -11.47 9.69
CA ALA A 383 28.11 -11.08 8.57
C ALA A 383 28.71 -9.68 8.75
N PHE A 384 27.94 -8.69 9.18
CA PHE A 384 28.41 -7.32 9.40
C PHE A 384 29.47 -7.25 10.49
N TYR A 385 29.21 -7.86 11.65
CA TYR A 385 30.16 -7.83 12.76
C TYR A 385 31.45 -8.60 12.47
N ARG A 386 31.38 -9.67 11.66
CA ARG A 386 32.58 -10.37 11.17
C ARG A 386 33.42 -9.44 10.27
N ILE A 387 32.80 -8.71 9.34
CA ILE A 387 33.50 -7.77 8.45
C ILE A 387 34.09 -6.62 9.26
N LEU A 388 33.35 -6.07 10.23
CA LEU A 388 33.81 -5.00 11.10
C LEU A 388 34.92 -5.43 12.07
N GLY A 389 35.16 -6.72 12.23
CA GLY A 389 36.11 -7.25 13.19
C GLY A 389 35.72 -6.98 14.64
N LEU A 390 34.43 -6.91 14.91
CA LEU A 390 33.86 -6.66 16.23
C LEU A 390 33.10 -7.90 16.75
N PRO A 391 33.13 -8.17 18.08
CA PRO A 391 32.21 -9.16 18.64
C PRO A 391 30.76 -8.65 18.54
N GLU A 392 29.86 -9.57 18.16
CA GLU A 392 28.42 -9.23 18.08
C GLU A 392 27.87 -8.82 19.46
N PRO A 393 26.89 -7.91 19.51
CA PRO A 393 26.12 -7.62 20.72
C PRO A 393 25.45 -8.91 21.25
N VAL A 394 25.41 -9.06 22.58
CA VAL A 394 24.88 -10.27 23.23
C VAL A 394 23.34 -10.38 23.17
N HIS A 395 22.65 -9.28 22.93
CA HIS A 395 21.19 -9.28 22.79
C HIS A 395 20.76 -9.90 21.45
N GLU A 396 19.60 -10.52 21.46
CA GLU A 396 19.01 -11.08 20.25
C GLU A 396 18.65 -9.98 19.23
N VAL A 397 18.69 -10.34 17.95
CA VAL A 397 18.21 -9.45 16.88
C VAL A 397 16.70 -9.27 17.02
N ARG A 398 16.27 -8.02 17.09
CA ARG A 398 14.85 -7.67 17.08
C ARG A 398 14.43 -7.32 15.67
N VAL A 399 13.40 -8.02 15.17
CA VAL A 399 12.71 -7.63 13.94
C VAL A 399 11.55 -6.72 14.34
N THR A 400 11.64 -5.44 13.98
CA THR A 400 10.60 -4.47 14.29
C THR A 400 9.46 -4.60 13.28
N PRO A 401 8.19 -4.74 13.73
CA PRO A 401 7.04 -4.68 12.83
C PRO A 401 7.02 -3.38 12.02
N PRO A 402 6.40 -3.37 10.83
CA PRO A 402 6.22 -2.14 10.06
C PRO A 402 5.47 -1.07 10.85
N ASP A 403 5.82 0.20 10.61
CA ASP A 403 5.07 1.31 11.16
C ASP A 403 3.63 1.33 10.62
N PRO A 404 2.65 1.78 11.44
CA PRO A 404 1.27 1.90 10.98
C PRO A 404 1.17 2.76 9.71
N PRO A 405 0.27 2.42 8.78
CA PRO A 405 0.05 3.25 7.62
C PRO A 405 -0.62 4.55 8.03
N VAL A 406 -0.11 5.66 7.53
CA VAL A 406 -0.72 6.99 7.73
C VAL A 406 -1.12 7.50 6.36
N PRO A 407 -2.35 7.25 5.89
CA PRO A 407 -2.81 7.73 4.60
C PRO A 407 -2.75 9.26 4.52
N HIS A 408 -2.45 9.76 3.35
CA HIS A 408 -2.55 11.19 3.09
C HIS A 408 -4.03 11.61 3.18
N ARG A 409 -4.33 12.63 3.97
CA ARG A 409 -5.68 13.23 4.05
C ARG A 409 -5.69 14.59 3.35
N ARG A 410 -6.71 14.80 2.51
CA ARG A 410 -6.97 16.11 1.89
C ARG A 410 -7.96 16.88 2.74
N GLY A 411 -7.48 17.97 3.36
CA GLY A 411 -8.33 18.95 4.00
C GLY A 411 -8.93 18.53 5.34
N TRP A 412 -9.76 19.39 5.88
CA TRP A 412 -10.57 19.21 7.08
C TRP A 412 -11.94 19.84 6.85
N PRO A 413 -13.05 19.16 7.15
CA PRO A 413 -13.17 17.73 7.51
C PRO A 413 -12.70 16.79 6.39
N ASP A 414 -12.47 15.50 6.70
CA ASP A 414 -12.17 14.51 5.65
C ASP A 414 -13.39 14.39 4.72
N THR A 415 -13.31 15.03 3.56
CA THR A 415 -14.43 15.12 2.62
C THR A 415 -14.86 13.75 2.07
N ALA A 416 -14.02 12.72 2.22
CA ALA A 416 -14.38 11.37 1.81
C ALA A 416 -15.49 10.76 2.69
N ASP A 417 -15.60 11.16 3.96
CA ASP A 417 -16.65 10.68 4.86
C ASP A 417 -18.00 11.36 4.60
N CYS A 418 -18.00 12.50 3.88
CA CYS A 418 -19.18 13.26 3.48
C CYS A 418 -19.48 13.16 1.98
N ALA A 419 -18.72 12.33 1.24
CA ALA A 419 -18.89 12.20 -0.21
C ALA A 419 -20.32 11.78 -0.57
N PRO A 420 -20.94 12.38 -1.60
CA PRO A 420 -22.24 11.95 -2.07
C PRO A 420 -22.19 10.54 -2.63
N LEU A 421 -23.25 9.75 -2.37
CA LEU A 421 -23.35 8.36 -2.75
C LEU A 421 -24.53 8.12 -3.68
N LEU A 422 -24.40 7.16 -4.57
CA LEU A 422 -25.50 6.53 -5.29
C LEU A 422 -25.84 5.22 -4.58
N ALA A 423 -27.02 5.11 -4.04
CA ALA A 423 -27.48 3.92 -3.32
C ALA A 423 -28.56 3.18 -4.11
N THR A 424 -28.44 1.86 -4.17
CA THR A 424 -29.52 0.97 -4.62
C THR A 424 -30.13 0.25 -3.41
N ALA A 425 -31.42 -0.03 -3.50
CA ALA A 425 -32.15 -0.83 -2.52
C ALA A 425 -33.08 -1.77 -3.28
N GLU A 426 -32.73 -3.04 -3.34
CA GLU A 426 -33.44 -4.07 -4.09
C GLU A 426 -33.99 -5.14 -3.16
N GLU A 427 -35.22 -5.60 -3.45
CA GLU A 427 -35.82 -6.74 -2.71
C GLU A 427 -35.17 -8.03 -3.21
N GLU A 428 -34.64 -8.80 -2.29
CA GLU A 428 -34.12 -10.14 -2.50
C GLU A 428 -34.79 -11.14 -1.52
N ASP A 429 -34.60 -12.44 -1.81
CA ASP A 429 -35.03 -13.49 -0.89
C ASP A 429 -34.35 -13.31 0.47
N GLY A 430 -35.17 -12.96 1.48
CA GLY A 430 -34.69 -12.72 2.84
C GLY A 430 -34.57 -11.27 3.27
N GLY A 431 -34.73 -10.26 2.38
CA GLY A 431 -34.65 -8.86 2.81
C GLY A 431 -34.46 -7.82 1.70
N ILE A 432 -33.95 -6.68 2.08
CA ILE A 432 -33.60 -5.58 1.16
C ILE A 432 -32.08 -5.46 1.10
N ARG A 433 -31.53 -5.75 -0.05
CA ARG A 433 -30.11 -5.52 -0.32
C ARG A 433 -29.87 -4.04 -0.60
N VAL A 434 -28.95 -3.45 0.15
CA VAL A 434 -28.48 -2.09 -0.06
C VAL A 434 -27.03 -2.15 -0.50
N ALA A 435 -26.71 -1.42 -1.58
CA ALA A 435 -25.34 -1.16 -2.01
C ALA A 435 -25.19 0.34 -2.25
N ARG A 436 -24.14 0.93 -1.68
CA ARG A 436 -23.83 2.35 -1.82
C ARG A 436 -22.47 2.52 -2.53
N HIS A 437 -22.43 3.39 -3.51
CA HIS A 437 -21.25 3.69 -4.33
C HIS A 437 -20.99 5.18 -4.34
N PRO A 438 -19.73 5.68 -4.44
CA PRO A 438 -19.47 7.10 -4.58
C PRO A 438 -20.15 7.68 -5.82
N ALA A 439 -20.81 8.82 -5.66
CA ALA A 439 -21.44 9.53 -6.78
C ALA A 439 -20.42 10.32 -7.61
N GLU A 440 -19.31 10.71 -7.01
CA GLU A 440 -18.11 11.21 -7.69
C GLU A 440 -17.03 10.12 -7.67
N PRO A 441 -16.47 9.76 -8.78
CA PRO A 441 -16.63 10.25 -10.13
C PRO A 441 -17.47 9.30 -10.99
N ALA A 442 -18.71 9.54 -11.19
CA ALA A 442 -19.48 8.83 -12.22
C ALA A 442 -18.91 9.07 -13.65
N VAL A 443 -17.59 9.24 -13.73
CA VAL A 443 -16.85 9.66 -14.92
C VAL A 443 -16.69 8.50 -15.89
N THR A 444 -16.71 7.25 -15.42
CA THR A 444 -16.48 6.14 -16.32
C THR A 444 -17.75 5.70 -17.05
N GLY A 445 -18.93 6.06 -16.54
CA GLY A 445 -20.23 5.65 -17.10
C GLY A 445 -20.41 4.12 -17.14
N ARG A 446 -19.56 3.37 -16.44
CA ARG A 446 -19.53 1.90 -16.47
C ARG A 446 -20.37 1.29 -15.36
N LEU A 447 -20.60 2.02 -14.28
CA LEU A 447 -21.44 1.57 -13.19
C LEU A 447 -22.92 1.71 -13.59
N SER A 448 -23.55 0.58 -13.92
CA SER A 448 -24.97 0.55 -14.27
C SER A 448 -25.79 0.14 -13.05
N LEU A 449 -26.30 1.11 -12.31
CA LEU A 449 -27.16 0.90 -11.15
C LEU A 449 -28.63 0.89 -11.55
N ARG A 450 -29.40 -0.05 -10.98
CA ARG A 450 -30.85 -0.10 -11.19
C ARG A 450 -31.55 0.83 -10.20
N ARG A 451 -32.26 1.84 -10.71
CA ARG A 451 -33.06 2.80 -9.92
C ARG A 451 -32.30 3.34 -8.68
N PRO A 452 -31.10 3.90 -8.86
CA PRO A 452 -30.39 4.48 -7.74
C PRO A 452 -31.11 5.69 -7.18
N HIS A 453 -30.83 6.01 -5.93
CA HIS A 453 -31.16 7.29 -5.31
C HIS A 453 -29.88 7.95 -4.78
N THR A 454 -29.86 9.29 -4.83
CA THR A 454 -28.70 10.06 -4.37
C THR A 454 -28.79 10.29 -2.87
N VAL A 455 -27.75 9.86 -2.16
CA VAL A 455 -27.58 10.08 -0.71
C VAL A 455 -26.49 11.12 -0.52
N THR A 456 -26.80 12.18 0.22
CA THR A 456 -25.89 13.30 0.44
C THR A 456 -25.78 13.59 1.93
N HIS A 457 -24.58 13.95 2.41
CA HIS A 457 -24.42 14.43 3.78
C HIS A 457 -24.99 15.84 3.93
N ALA A 458 -25.54 16.17 5.11
CA ALA A 458 -26.10 17.50 5.39
C ALA A 458 -25.07 18.64 5.22
N ASP A 459 -23.79 18.34 5.45
CA ASP A 459 -22.66 19.28 5.33
C ASP A 459 -22.02 19.29 3.93
N GLU A 460 -22.64 18.66 2.93
CA GLU A 460 -22.10 18.67 1.56
C GLU A 460 -21.95 20.10 1.03
N PRO A 461 -20.74 20.55 0.68
CA PRO A 461 -20.50 21.93 0.28
C PRO A 461 -20.97 22.23 -1.15
N GLN A 462 -21.07 21.23 -2.02
CA GLN A 462 -21.36 21.43 -3.44
C GLN A 462 -22.86 21.52 -3.69
N THR A 463 -23.32 22.66 -4.21
CA THR A 463 -24.74 22.94 -4.51
C THR A 463 -25.36 21.87 -5.42
N ARG A 464 -24.61 21.40 -6.44
CA ARG A 464 -25.10 20.36 -7.37
C ARG A 464 -25.56 19.08 -6.66
N TRP A 465 -24.85 18.65 -5.61
CA TRP A 465 -25.19 17.45 -4.86
C TRP A 465 -26.31 17.71 -3.85
N ARG A 466 -26.32 18.89 -3.26
CA ARG A 466 -27.45 19.31 -2.41
C ARG A 466 -28.78 19.36 -3.19
N ASP A 467 -28.73 19.85 -4.43
CA ASP A 467 -29.93 19.97 -5.29
C ASP A 467 -30.34 18.57 -5.84
N ALA A 468 -29.38 17.68 -6.07
CA ALA A 468 -29.63 16.34 -6.57
C ALA A 468 -29.98 15.32 -5.47
N ALA A 469 -29.94 15.69 -4.20
CA ALA A 469 -30.17 14.77 -3.09
C ALA A 469 -31.61 14.25 -3.09
N ASP A 470 -31.76 12.93 -3.08
CA ASP A 470 -33.03 12.24 -2.79
C ASP A 470 -33.20 12.02 -1.27
N LEU A 471 -32.09 11.68 -0.61
CA LEU A 471 -31.96 11.40 0.82
C LEU A 471 -30.77 12.20 1.38
N VAL A 472 -31.01 12.96 2.46
CA VAL A 472 -29.95 13.66 3.19
C VAL A 472 -29.67 12.96 4.49
N VAL A 473 -28.40 12.72 4.82
CA VAL A 473 -27.96 12.10 6.07
C VAL A 473 -27.27 13.14 6.94
N CYS A 474 -27.75 13.30 8.17
CA CYS A 474 -27.11 14.10 9.21
C CYS A 474 -26.13 13.22 10.02
N GLY A 475 -24.92 13.70 10.22
CA GLY A 475 -23.91 13.02 11.04
C GLY A 475 -24.33 12.85 12.50
N PRO A 476 -23.54 12.13 13.32
CA PRO A 476 -23.84 11.81 14.72
C PRO A 476 -23.60 12.99 15.68
N ASP A 477 -23.96 14.21 15.28
CA ASP A 477 -23.79 15.41 16.09
C ASP A 477 -24.65 15.41 17.35
N ARG A 478 -24.23 16.21 18.34
CA ARG A 478 -25.01 16.41 19.58
C ARG A 478 -26.20 17.34 19.29
N GLY A 479 -27.40 16.92 19.69
CA GLY A 479 -28.61 17.68 19.57
C GLY A 479 -29.84 16.82 19.25
N ASP A 480 -30.99 17.46 19.16
CA ASP A 480 -32.24 16.78 18.81
C ASP A 480 -32.18 16.28 17.34
N PRO A 481 -32.25 14.96 17.09
CA PRO A 481 -32.17 14.42 15.75
C PRO A 481 -33.32 14.87 14.85
N TRP A 482 -34.50 15.12 15.38
CA TRP A 482 -35.65 15.59 14.60
C TRP A 482 -35.46 17.03 14.11
N ARG A 483 -34.88 17.87 14.95
CA ARG A 483 -34.50 19.24 14.55
C ARG A 483 -33.45 19.20 13.43
N ARG A 484 -32.44 18.36 13.52
CA ARG A 484 -31.41 18.21 12.46
C ARG A 484 -32.03 17.75 11.13
N ILE A 485 -32.99 16.79 11.18
CA ILE A 485 -33.74 16.34 10.01
C ILE A 485 -34.49 17.51 9.37
N ALA A 486 -35.20 18.34 10.16
CA ALA A 486 -35.95 19.49 9.66
C ALA A 486 -35.01 20.54 9.01
N GLU A 487 -33.91 20.89 9.68
CA GLU A 487 -32.89 21.81 9.16
C GLU A 487 -32.27 21.29 7.86
N ALA A 488 -31.94 19.97 7.79
CA ALA A 488 -31.39 19.35 6.60
C ALA A 488 -32.37 19.37 5.41
N LEU A 489 -33.65 19.10 5.65
CA LEU A 489 -34.69 19.22 4.62
C LEU A 489 -34.86 20.65 4.13
N GLU A 490 -34.79 21.64 5.01
CA GLU A 490 -34.85 23.03 4.64
C GLU A 490 -33.66 23.44 3.76
N ALA A 491 -32.44 23.02 4.12
CA ALA A 491 -31.22 23.33 3.39
C ALA A 491 -31.09 22.57 2.04
N HIS A 492 -31.83 21.49 1.83
CA HIS A 492 -31.77 20.65 0.62
C HIS A 492 -33.15 20.53 -0.04
N PRO A 493 -33.60 21.55 -0.83
CA PRO A 493 -34.95 21.61 -1.37
C PRO A 493 -35.39 20.42 -2.22
N GLY A 494 -34.41 19.75 -2.91
CA GLY A 494 -34.66 18.56 -3.72
C GLY A 494 -34.91 17.29 -2.92
N ALA A 495 -34.47 17.24 -1.66
CA ALA A 495 -34.52 16.03 -0.84
C ALA A 495 -35.97 15.68 -0.45
N ARG A 496 -36.31 14.42 -0.59
CA ARG A 496 -37.61 13.85 -0.21
C ARG A 496 -37.60 13.30 1.20
N LEU A 497 -36.44 12.83 1.67
CA LEU A 497 -36.23 12.31 3.01
C LEU A 497 -34.93 12.90 3.59
N ALA A 498 -34.92 13.05 4.92
CA ALA A 498 -33.69 13.21 5.66
C ALA A 498 -33.61 12.15 6.77
N ALA A 499 -32.39 11.79 7.12
CA ALA A 499 -32.10 10.82 8.15
C ALA A 499 -31.08 11.38 9.15
N ALA A 500 -31.21 11.03 10.42
CA ALA A 500 -30.22 11.33 11.45
C ALA A 500 -29.79 10.04 12.15
N VAL A 501 -28.49 9.85 12.25
CA VAL A 501 -27.91 8.74 13.04
C VAL A 501 -27.92 9.13 14.51
N ASP A 502 -28.44 8.24 15.35
CA ASP A 502 -28.55 8.37 16.82
C ASP A 502 -28.12 7.08 17.49
N GLY A 503 -26.84 6.98 17.85
CA GLY A 503 -26.26 5.72 18.31
C GLY A 503 -26.31 4.63 17.24
N GLY A 504 -26.97 3.51 17.53
CA GLY A 504 -27.20 2.42 16.58
C GLY A 504 -28.46 2.59 15.73
N ASP A 505 -29.30 3.58 16.04
CA ASP A 505 -30.55 3.85 15.37
C ASP A 505 -30.39 4.82 14.20
N CYS A 506 -31.33 4.78 13.27
CA CYS A 506 -31.47 5.78 12.21
C CYS A 506 -32.91 6.32 12.23
N LEU A 507 -33.03 7.63 12.47
CA LEU A 507 -34.31 8.33 12.38
C LEU A 507 -34.50 8.84 10.97
N VAL A 508 -35.71 8.72 10.43
CA VAL A 508 -36.02 9.15 9.06
C VAL A 508 -37.31 9.98 9.06
N GLY A 509 -37.26 11.12 8.38
CA GLY A 509 -38.41 12.01 8.26
C GLY A 509 -38.51 12.67 6.88
N ASP A 510 -39.74 13.15 6.55
CA ASP A 510 -40.01 13.99 5.38
C ASP A 510 -40.47 15.41 5.79
N ARG A 511 -40.89 16.21 4.83
CA ARG A 511 -41.40 17.60 5.08
C ARG A 511 -42.79 17.65 5.66
N GLU A 512 -43.52 16.55 5.60
CA GLU A 512 -44.93 16.51 6.00
C GLU A 512 -45.11 15.93 7.39
N THR A 513 -45.32 14.66 7.46
CA THR A 513 -45.71 13.96 8.70
C THR A 513 -44.97 12.67 8.97
N LEU A 514 -44.09 12.24 8.06
CA LEU A 514 -43.42 10.97 8.19
C LEU A 514 -42.28 11.11 9.23
N ARG A 515 -42.40 10.36 10.31
CA ARG A 515 -41.38 10.22 11.35
C ARG A 515 -41.28 8.74 11.75
N HIS A 516 -40.13 8.15 11.47
CA HIS A 516 -39.86 6.75 11.80
C HIS A 516 -38.47 6.59 12.42
N ARG A 517 -38.41 5.72 13.42
CA ARG A 517 -37.14 5.21 13.99
C ARG A 517 -36.90 3.82 13.44
N LEU A 518 -35.69 3.61 12.96
CA LEU A 518 -35.19 2.36 12.41
C LEU A 518 -34.14 1.83 13.39
N SER A 519 -34.50 0.83 14.17
CA SER A 519 -33.63 0.27 15.21
C SER A 519 -33.27 -1.17 14.86
N PRO A 520 -31.96 -1.52 14.85
CA PRO A 520 -31.57 -2.91 14.70
C PRO A 520 -32.01 -3.72 15.93
N GLU A 521 -32.56 -4.92 15.71
CA GLU A 521 -33.01 -5.79 16.83
C GLU A 521 -31.83 -6.34 17.64
N GLU A 522 -30.65 -6.43 17.02
CA GLU A 522 -29.40 -6.81 17.64
C GLU A 522 -28.33 -5.77 17.27
N GLU A 523 -27.26 -5.68 18.04
CA GLU A 523 -26.17 -4.75 17.77
C GLU A 523 -25.57 -4.95 16.37
N ALA A 524 -25.86 -4.04 15.46
CA ALA A 524 -25.41 -4.08 14.06
C ALA A 524 -23.94 -3.63 13.93
N ARG A 525 -23.03 -4.31 14.62
CA ARG A 525 -21.60 -3.96 14.65
C ARG A 525 -21.02 -3.84 13.25
N GLY A 526 -20.49 -2.67 12.94
CA GLY A 526 -19.80 -2.36 11.70
C GLY A 526 -20.72 -2.21 10.48
N VAL A 527 -22.02 -1.99 10.69
CA VAL A 527 -22.96 -1.49 9.66
C VAL A 527 -23.26 -0.04 9.99
N ASP A 528 -23.08 0.86 9.02
CA ASP A 528 -23.47 2.25 9.15
C ASP A 528 -24.99 2.37 9.25
N PRO A 529 -25.55 2.94 10.33
CA PRO A 529 -27.02 3.07 10.48
C PRO A 529 -27.68 3.85 9.33
N ALA A 530 -26.96 4.73 8.63
CA ALA A 530 -27.47 5.44 7.46
C ALA A 530 -27.88 4.51 6.30
N VAL A 531 -27.39 3.26 6.27
CA VAL A 531 -27.81 2.24 5.31
C VAL A 531 -29.30 1.91 5.48
N PHE A 532 -29.80 1.95 6.72
CA PHE A 532 -31.22 1.68 7.01
C PHE A 532 -32.14 2.72 6.37
N ALA A 533 -31.69 3.96 6.25
CA ALA A 533 -32.44 5.00 5.54
C ALA A 533 -32.56 4.70 4.04
N SER A 534 -31.51 4.14 3.41
CA SER A 534 -31.57 3.68 2.01
C SER A 534 -32.49 2.48 1.83
N ALA A 535 -32.51 1.54 2.78
CA ALA A 535 -33.47 0.44 2.75
C ALA A 535 -34.91 0.98 2.94
N PHE A 536 -35.10 1.93 3.87
CA PHE A 536 -36.38 2.57 4.10
C PHE A 536 -36.85 3.38 2.87
N TRP A 537 -35.95 3.99 2.11
CA TRP A 537 -36.29 4.64 0.85
C TRP A 537 -37.06 3.72 -0.11
N ARG A 538 -36.72 2.45 -0.15
CA ARG A 538 -37.44 1.43 -0.95
C ARG A 538 -38.81 1.13 -0.36
N LEU A 539 -38.90 1.02 0.98
CA LEU A 539 -40.11 0.63 1.71
C LEU A 539 -41.12 1.75 1.97
N ARG A 540 -40.73 3.02 1.86
CA ARG A 540 -41.53 4.20 2.26
C ARG A 540 -42.96 4.23 1.68
N ARG A 541 -43.20 3.53 0.56
CA ARG A 541 -44.51 3.42 -0.09
C ARG A 541 -45.22 2.10 0.17
N ASP A 542 -44.61 1.22 0.96
CA ASP A 542 -45.27 -0.04 1.35
C ASP A 542 -46.39 0.27 2.34
N PRO A 543 -47.65 -0.20 2.07
CA PRO A 543 -48.77 0.03 2.96
C PRO A 543 -48.53 -0.48 4.38
N ARG A 544 -47.73 -1.52 4.56
CA ARG A 544 -47.36 -2.07 5.87
C ARG A 544 -46.51 -1.12 6.69
N VAL A 545 -45.57 -0.38 6.04
CA VAL A 545 -44.77 0.65 6.69
C VAL A 545 -45.62 1.87 7.05
N GLN A 546 -46.55 2.25 6.16
CA GLN A 546 -47.47 3.37 6.41
C GLN A 546 -48.46 3.07 7.54
N ALA A 547 -48.83 1.80 7.72
CA ALA A 547 -49.72 1.33 8.77
C ALA A 547 -48.97 0.98 10.07
N ALA A 548 -47.63 1.03 10.13
CA ALA A 548 -46.86 0.72 11.33
C ALA A 548 -47.31 1.61 12.50
N GLY A 549 -47.62 0.99 13.63
CA GLY A 549 -48.09 1.68 14.85
C GLY A 549 -46.97 2.44 15.57
N ALA A 550 -47.37 3.27 16.55
CA ALA A 550 -46.44 4.10 17.32
C ALA A 550 -45.74 3.37 18.48
N GLY A 551 -46.08 2.08 18.73
CA GLY A 551 -45.50 1.30 19.82
C GLY A 551 -44.43 0.30 19.33
N PRO A 552 -43.42 -0.05 20.15
CA PRO A 552 -42.40 -1.03 19.78
C PRO A 552 -42.93 -2.44 19.50
N ALA A 553 -44.11 -2.79 20.04
CA ALA A 553 -44.80 -4.06 19.79
C ALA A 553 -45.55 -4.09 18.44
N GLU A 554 -45.84 -2.91 17.86
CA GLU A 554 -46.62 -2.75 16.62
C GLU A 554 -45.70 -2.41 15.40
N GLY A 555 -44.36 -2.33 15.60
CA GLY A 555 -43.40 -1.99 14.55
C GLY A 555 -43.23 -3.12 13.53
N LEU A 556 -43.09 -2.74 12.27
CA LEU A 556 -42.73 -3.64 11.19
C LEU A 556 -41.25 -4.03 11.31
N VAL A 557 -40.92 -5.30 11.18
CA VAL A 557 -39.54 -5.77 11.11
C VAL A 557 -39.22 -6.19 9.66
N PHE A 558 -38.08 -5.73 9.15
CA PHE A 558 -37.55 -6.17 7.87
C PHE A 558 -36.03 -6.41 7.98
N THR A 559 -35.48 -7.15 7.05
CA THR A 559 -34.06 -7.46 7.01
C THR A 559 -33.33 -6.55 6.00
N VAL A 560 -32.24 -5.96 6.42
CA VAL A 560 -31.30 -5.21 5.55
C VAL A 560 -30.10 -6.09 5.28
N LEU A 561 -29.76 -6.26 4.00
CA LEU A 561 -28.62 -7.03 3.52
C LEU A 561 -27.53 -6.06 3.03
N VAL A 562 -26.32 -6.16 3.58
CA VAL A 562 -25.15 -5.35 3.22
C VAL A 562 -23.96 -6.28 3.05
N GLY A 563 -23.57 -6.55 1.80
CA GLY A 563 -22.57 -7.56 1.49
C GLY A 563 -23.00 -8.95 1.99
N ASP A 564 -22.20 -9.55 2.85
CA ASP A 564 -22.44 -10.84 3.49
C ASP A 564 -23.18 -10.72 4.84
N ARG A 565 -23.57 -9.51 5.24
CA ARG A 565 -24.24 -9.22 6.52
C ARG A 565 -25.73 -9.07 6.36
N SER A 566 -26.45 -9.52 7.37
CA SER A 566 -27.89 -9.44 7.49
C SER A 566 -28.25 -8.79 8.83
N VAL A 567 -29.06 -7.72 8.81
CA VAL A 567 -29.47 -6.98 10.00
C VAL A 567 -31.00 -6.91 10.01
N ARG A 568 -31.64 -7.40 11.07
CA ARG A 568 -33.07 -7.22 11.29
C ARG A 568 -33.31 -5.84 11.88
N VAL A 569 -34.12 -5.03 11.20
CA VAL A 569 -34.40 -3.64 11.56
C VAL A 569 -35.87 -3.49 11.85
N ARG A 570 -36.19 -2.93 13.00
CA ARG A 570 -37.55 -2.60 13.42
C ARG A 570 -37.86 -1.16 13.04
N VAL A 571 -38.97 -0.95 12.37
CA VAL A 571 -39.52 0.36 12.03
C VAL A 571 -40.64 0.70 13.00
N VAL A 572 -40.50 1.81 13.69
CA VAL A 572 -41.54 2.34 14.60
C VAL A 572 -41.86 3.77 14.16
N ARG A 573 -43.15 4.07 14.06
CA ARG A 573 -43.62 5.43 13.82
C ARG A 573 -43.46 6.24 15.11
N GLU A 574 -42.83 7.43 15.03
CA GLU A 574 -42.79 8.36 16.16
C GLU A 574 -43.86 9.45 16.03
N SER A 575 -44.39 9.84 17.16
CA SER A 575 -45.33 10.98 17.21
C SER A 575 -44.65 12.27 16.86
N PRO A 576 -45.30 13.22 16.22
CA PRO A 576 -44.77 14.53 15.84
C PRO A 576 -44.16 15.34 16.97
#